data_766485169383255d4d42e0cbfb16437a
#
_entry.id   766485169383255d4d42e0cbfb16437a
#
_cell.length_a   1.000
_cell.length_b   1.000
_cell.length_c   1.000
_cell.angle_alpha   90.00
_cell.angle_beta   90.00
_cell.angle_gamma   90.00
#
_symmetry.space_group_name_H-M   'P 1'
#
loop_
_entity.id
_entity.type
_entity.pdbx_description
1 polymer ?
#
loop_
_entity_poly.entity_id
_entity_poly.type
_entity_poly.pdbx_seq_one_letter_code
_entity_poly.pdbx_strand_id
1 'polypeptide(L)' 'MAVSYNKLWKILIDRGMNKTQFCERAKISTNAMAKLGRNEDARVEVLTKICVELGGPLDDIMEIITEE' A
#
# COMPACT_ATOMS: atom_id res chain seq x y z
N MET A 1 -10.06 10.98 11.47
CA MET A 1 -9.00 10.85 10.47
C MET A 1 -8.82 9.39 10.11
N ALA A 2 -8.76 9.08 8.84
CA ALA A 2 -8.61 7.71 8.36
C ALA A 2 -7.56 7.67 7.26
N VAL A 3 -7.03 6.47 7.01
CA VAL A 3 -6.05 6.25 5.95
C VAL A 3 -6.68 5.33 4.91
N SER A 4 -6.48 5.66 3.63
CA SER A 4 -6.97 4.84 2.53
C SER A 4 -5.81 4.46 1.61
N TYR A 5 -5.80 3.21 1.17
CA TYR A 5 -4.79 2.70 0.25
C TYR A 5 -5.39 2.35 -1.12
N ASN A 6 -6.53 2.95 -1.45
CA ASN A 6 -7.20 2.68 -2.71
C ASN A 6 -6.32 2.98 -3.92
N LYS A 7 -5.48 4.00 -3.82
CA LYS A 7 -4.56 4.33 -4.90
C LYS A 7 -3.58 3.20 -5.17
N LEU A 8 -3.11 2.55 -4.12
CA LEU A 8 -2.21 1.40 -4.25
C LEU A 8 -2.91 0.26 -4.99
N TRP A 9 -4.16 -0.03 -4.62
CA TRP A 9 -4.89 -1.12 -5.27
C TRP A 9 -5.11 -0.86 -6.75
N LYS A 10 -5.37 0.38 -7.14
CA LYS A 10 -5.51 0.74 -8.53
C LYS A 10 -4.22 0.52 -9.31
N ILE A 11 -3.08 0.87 -8.71
CA ILE A 11 -1.78 0.65 -9.34
C ILE A 11 -1.53 -0.84 -9.56
N LEU A 12 -1.87 -1.67 -8.58
CA LEU A 12 -1.70 -3.12 -8.70
C LEU A 12 -2.56 -3.69 -9.83
N ILE A 13 -3.79 -3.22 -9.94
CA ILE A 13 -4.70 -3.65 -11.01
C ILE A 13 -4.13 -3.26 -12.36
N ASP A 14 -3.64 -2.02 -12.49
CA ASP A 14 -3.04 -1.53 -13.73
C ASP A 14 -1.82 -2.33 -14.15
N ARG A 15 -1.07 -2.84 -13.18
CA ARG A 15 0.13 -3.65 -13.44
C ARG A 15 -0.18 -5.14 -13.58
N GLY A 16 -1.44 -5.54 -13.39
CA GLY A 16 -1.83 -6.94 -13.47
C GLY A 16 -1.29 -7.79 -12.34
N MET A 17 -1.05 -7.20 -11.18
CA MET A 17 -0.55 -7.91 -10.00
C MET A 17 -1.65 -8.07 -8.96
N ASN A 18 -1.63 -9.19 -8.23
CA ASN A 18 -2.48 -9.34 -7.07
C ASN A 18 -1.68 -8.97 -5.80
N LYS A 19 -2.38 -8.94 -4.66
CA LYS A 19 -1.76 -8.54 -3.40
C LYS A 19 -0.63 -9.48 -2.99
N THR A 20 -0.80 -10.78 -3.21
CA THR A 20 0.21 -11.78 -2.86
C THR A 20 1.49 -11.57 -3.67
N GLN A 21 1.35 -11.35 -4.98
CA GLN A 21 2.50 -11.10 -5.84
C GLN A 21 3.23 -9.83 -5.44
N PHE A 22 2.49 -8.77 -5.15
CA PHE A 22 3.10 -7.52 -4.74
C PHE A 22 3.83 -7.67 -3.40
N CYS A 23 3.23 -8.40 -2.47
CA CYS A 23 3.82 -8.66 -1.16
C CYS A 23 5.20 -9.33 -1.32
N GLU A 24 5.29 -10.31 -2.20
CA GLU A 24 6.56 -11.01 -2.46
C GLU A 24 7.59 -10.08 -3.09
N ARG A 25 7.17 -9.24 -4.03
CA ARG A 25 8.07 -8.32 -4.72
C ARG A 25 8.59 -7.23 -3.80
N ALA A 26 7.72 -6.67 -2.98
CA ALA A 26 8.09 -5.60 -2.06
C ALA A 26 8.78 -6.13 -0.80
N LYS A 27 8.80 -7.45 -0.62
CA LYS A 27 9.42 -8.10 0.55
C LYS A 27 8.78 -7.64 1.85
N ILE A 28 7.47 -7.55 1.86
CA ILE A 28 6.71 -7.23 3.07
C ILE A 28 5.95 -8.48 3.53
N SER A 29 5.62 -8.53 4.81
CA SER A 29 4.93 -9.70 5.37
C SER A 29 3.47 -9.73 4.94
N THR A 30 2.88 -10.93 4.95
CA THR A 30 1.46 -11.08 4.66
C THR A 30 0.60 -10.36 5.69
N ASN A 31 1.06 -10.28 6.95
CA ASN A 31 0.35 -9.52 7.98
C ASN A 31 0.31 -8.04 7.66
N ALA A 32 1.42 -7.48 7.17
CA ALA A 32 1.47 -6.09 6.78
C ALA A 32 0.52 -5.83 5.60
N MET A 33 0.50 -6.72 4.62
CA MET A 33 -0.40 -6.61 3.48
C MET A 33 -1.87 -6.68 3.92
N ALA A 34 -2.19 -7.55 4.87
CA ALA A 34 -3.54 -7.67 5.39
C ALA A 34 -3.99 -6.38 6.07
N LYS A 35 -3.08 -5.73 6.82
CA LYS A 35 -3.38 -4.44 7.44
C LYS A 35 -3.67 -3.37 6.39
N LEU A 36 -2.89 -3.34 5.32
CA LEU A 36 -3.15 -2.41 4.22
C LEU A 36 -4.52 -2.65 3.59
N GLY A 37 -4.90 -3.92 3.46
CA GLY A 37 -6.20 -4.29 2.91
C GLY A 37 -7.37 -3.84 3.77
N ARG A 38 -7.14 -3.62 5.07
CA ARG A 38 -8.15 -3.14 6.00
C ARG A 38 -8.03 -1.64 6.27
N ASN A 39 -7.17 -0.95 5.54
CA ASN A 39 -6.89 0.47 5.73
C ASN A 39 -6.42 0.78 7.16
N GLU A 40 -5.67 -0.16 7.75
CA GLU A 40 -5.06 0.07 9.05
C GLU A 40 -3.70 0.74 8.88
N ASP A 41 -3.23 1.37 9.95
CA ASP A 41 -1.94 2.03 9.92
C ASP A 41 -0.82 1.03 9.62
N ALA A 42 0.06 1.40 8.72
CA ALA A 42 1.23 0.59 8.38
C ALA A 42 2.49 1.30 8.89
N ARG A 43 3.53 0.50 9.15
CA ARG A 43 4.81 1.06 9.57
C ARG A 43 5.45 1.82 8.41
N VAL A 44 6.20 2.87 8.72
CA VAL A 44 6.93 3.65 7.71
C VAL A 44 7.83 2.74 6.89
N GLU A 45 8.46 1.76 7.53
CA GLU A 45 9.31 0.78 6.84
C GLU A 45 8.55 0.06 5.73
N VAL A 46 7.34 -0.38 5.99
CA VAL A 46 6.50 -1.06 4.99
C VAL A 46 6.15 -0.11 3.86
N LEU A 47 5.75 1.11 4.20
CA LEU A 47 5.40 2.11 3.19
C LEU A 47 6.61 2.46 2.32
N THR A 48 7.79 2.54 2.91
CA THR A 48 9.04 2.80 2.18
C THR A 48 9.31 1.68 1.17
N LYS A 49 9.17 0.43 1.58
CA LYS A 49 9.37 -0.71 0.68
C LYS A 49 8.40 -0.67 -0.50
N ILE A 50 7.15 -0.31 -0.24
CA ILE A 50 6.14 -0.20 -1.28
C ILE A 50 6.53 0.90 -2.27
N CYS A 51 6.93 2.07 -1.78
CA CYS A 51 7.33 3.17 -2.64
C CYS A 51 8.54 2.82 -3.50
N VAL A 52 9.52 2.14 -2.94
CA VAL A 52 10.71 1.70 -3.68
C VAL A 52 10.33 0.73 -4.79
N GLU A 53 9.45 -0.22 -4.50
CA GLU A 53 9.03 -1.21 -5.49
C GLU A 53 8.26 -0.56 -6.64
N LEU A 54 7.39 0.40 -6.34
CA LEU A 54 6.56 1.07 -7.34
C LEU A 54 7.27 2.25 -8.02
N GLY A 55 8.34 2.74 -7.41
CA GLY A 55 9.11 3.85 -7.95
C GLY A 55 8.41 5.20 -7.89
N GLY A 56 7.51 5.39 -6.93
CA GLY A 56 6.75 6.63 -6.82
C GLY A 56 6.70 7.17 -5.41
N PRO A 57 6.18 8.38 -5.22
CA PRO A 57 6.06 8.99 -3.91
C PRO A 57 4.94 8.33 -3.09
N LEU A 58 4.96 8.58 -1.78
CA LEU A 58 3.97 8.03 -0.87
C LEU A 58 2.54 8.47 -1.23
N ASP A 59 2.39 9.69 -1.73
CA ASP A 59 1.09 10.22 -2.13
C ASP A 59 0.40 9.41 -3.23
N ASP A 60 1.17 8.64 -3.99
CA ASP A 60 0.61 7.79 -5.05
C ASP A 60 0.00 6.51 -4.52
N ILE A 61 0.26 6.14 -3.27
CA ILE A 61 -0.19 4.86 -2.73
C ILE A 61 -1.14 4.99 -1.56
N MET A 62 -1.16 6.14 -0.88
CA MET A 62 -2.05 6.31 0.26
C MET A 62 -2.67 7.70 0.26
N GLU A 63 -3.77 7.81 0.95
CA GLU A 63 -4.50 9.05 1.10
C GLU A 63 -4.99 9.17 2.53
N ILE A 64 -4.85 10.35 3.10
CA ILE A 64 -5.39 10.62 4.43
C ILE A 64 -6.77 11.25 4.27
N ILE A 65 -7.77 10.56 4.80
CA ILE A 65 -9.15 11.03 4.74
C ILE A 65 -9.45 11.76 6.05
N THR A 66 -9.78 13.04 5.94
CA THR A 66 -10.14 13.84 7.10
C THR A 66 -11.65 13.93 7.15
N GLU A 67 -12.23 13.49 8.27
CA GLU A 67 -13.67 13.61 8.49
C GLU A 67 -13.92 14.82 9.39
N GLU A 68 -14.92 15.58 9.02
CA GLU A 68 -15.33 16.73 9.81
C GLU A 68 -16.78 16.64 10.21
#